data_571ea5c1836c831c4422bb12d0e08bbe
#
_entry.id   571ea5c1836c831c4422bb12d0e08bbe
#
_cell.length_a   1.000
_cell.length_b   1.000
_cell.length_c   1.000
_cell.angle_alpha   90.00
_cell.angle_beta   90.00
_cell.angle_gamma   90.00
#
_symmetry.space_group_name_H-M   'P 1'
#
loop_
_entity.id
_entity.type
_entity.pdbx_description
1 polymer ?
#
loop_
_entity_poly.entity_id
_entity_poly.type
_entity_poly.pdbx_seq_one_letter_code
_entity_poly.pdbx_strand_id
1 'polypeptide(L)'
;MTQPSHANDLRIWDSLQGTNPKGYVLLLRHSLAPGSGDPANFRLDDCSTQRNLSDEGREDAKEIGEWLKRREITIARVESSRWCRAKETAQLLDIGKVRLNKNLDSLFRETNIESHPATLKVRKQILNYRNKSGLLVLVGHYVNIAALTDVGVNSGEGVLVRTDSKGVIRVVGVTPSLN
;
A
#
# COMPACT_ATOMS: atom_id res chain seq x y z
N MET A 1 15.76 15.07 7.73
CA MET A 1 15.30 13.68 7.93
C MET A 1 15.98 12.83 6.87
N THR A 2 16.84 11.90 7.27
CA THR A 2 17.58 11.03 6.35
C THR A 2 16.64 9.94 5.86
N GLN A 3 16.36 9.89 4.56
CA GLN A 3 15.71 8.72 3.95
C GLN A 3 16.57 7.48 4.25
N PRO A 4 15.97 6.34 4.64
CA PRO A 4 16.71 5.11 4.74
C PRO A 4 17.35 4.78 3.39
N SER A 5 18.60 4.33 3.38
CA SER A 5 19.29 3.99 2.13
C SER A 5 18.68 2.72 1.53
N HIS A 6 18.51 2.67 0.20
CA HIS A 6 17.98 1.50 -0.54
C HIS A 6 18.62 0.16 -0.14
N ALA A 7 19.89 0.18 0.28
CA ALA A 7 20.58 -1.03 0.76
C ALA A 7 20.03 -1.59 2.09
N ASN A 8 19.46 -0.74 2.95
CA ASN A 8 18.77 -1.17 4.17
C ASN A 8 17.39 -1.74 3.86
N ASP A 9 16.72 -1.20 2.84
CA ASP A 9 15.39 -1.63 2.43
C ASP A 9 15.42 -3.07 1.87
N LEU A 10 16.40 -3.41 1.03
CA LEU A 10 16.54 -4.76 0.50
C LEU A 10 16.81 -5.79 1.60
N ARG A 11 17.63 -5.47 2.60
CA ARG A 11 17.95 -6.38 3.70
C ARG A 11 16.72 -6.79 4.53
N ILE A 12 15.76 -5.87 4.74
CA ILE A 12 14.53 -6.23 5.47
C ILE A 12 13.70 -7.21 4.64
N TRP A 13 13.58 -6.98 3.32
CA TRP A 13 12.84 -7.87 2.44
C TRP A 13 13.48 -9.26 2.34
N ASP A 14 14.81 -9.34 2.26
CA ASP A 14 15.55 -10.59 2.27
C ASP A 14 15.36 -11.34 3.60
N SER A 15 15.29 -10.63 4.72
CA SER A 15 15.02 -11.24 6.04
C SER A 15 13.59 -11.79 6.17
N LEU A 16 12.65 -11.33 5.33
CA LEU A 16 11.27 -11.84 5.30
C LEU A 16 11.08 -12.99 4.32
N GLN A 17 12.07 -13.27 3.44
CA GLN A 17 11.97 -14.32 2.43
C GLN A 17 11.71 -15.69 3.08
N GLY A 18 10.72 -16.43 2.54
CA GLY A 18 10.33 -17.74 3.05
C GLY A 18 9.73 -17.73 4.47
N THR A 19 9.30 -16.57 4.97
CA THR A 19 8.81 -16.43 6.34
C THR A 19 7.29 -16.22 6.42
N ASN A 20 6.78 -16.43 7.65
CA ASN A 20 5.45 -16.01 8.06
C ASN A 20 5.61 -14.82 9.04
N PRO A 21 5.78 -13.57 8.53
CA PRO A 21 6.15 -12.44 9.34
C PRO A 21 5.02 -12.05 10.31
N LYS A 22 5.39 -11.52 11.50
CA LYS A 22 4.41 -11.08 12.49
C LYS A 22 4.39 -9.56 12.62
N GLY A 23 3.18 -8.98 12.46
CA GLY A 23 2.91 -7.58 12.66
C GLY A 23 3.39 -6.65 11.54
N TYR A 24 3.77 -7.20 10.37
CA TYR A 24 4.17 -6.42 9.22
C TYR A 24 2.98 -6.04 8.35
N VAL A 25 2.95 -4.78 7.92
CA VAL A 25 1.94 -4.23 7.02
C VAL A 25 2.64 -3.50 5.88
N LEU A 26 2.30 -3.83 4.64
CA LEU A 26 2.73 -3.12 3.45
C LEU A 26 1.63 -2.12 3.05
N LEU A 27 1.96 -0.84 3.07
CA LEU A 27 1.13 0.24 2.54
C LEU A 27 1.59 0.51 1.11
N LEU A 28 0.87 0.03 0.11
CA LEU A 28 1.23 0.09 -1.30
C LEU A 28 0.43 1.19 -2.01
N ARG A 29 1.10 2.09 -2.71
CA ARG A 29 0.42 3.02 -3.61
C ARG A 29 0.02 2.28 -4.89
N HIS A 30 -1.20 2.56 -5.40
CA HIS A 30 -1.63 2.04 -6.70
C HIS A 30 -0.56 2.30 -7.78
N SER A 31 -0.45 1.40 -8.74
CA SER A 31 0.48 1.49 -9.88
C SER A 31 0.16 2.69 -10.78
N LEU A 32 0.94 2.90 -11.81
CA LEU A 32 0.88 4.10 -12.64
C LEU A 32 -0.52 4.32 -13.25
N ALA A 33 -1.11 5.45 -12.86
CA ALA A 33 -2.34 5.98 -13.43
C ALA A 33 -2.04 7.44 -13.84
N PRO A 34 -1.90 7.74 -15.13
CA PRO A 34 -1.44 9.05 -15.62
C PRO A 34 -2.35 10.18 -15.18
N GLY A 35 -1.77 11.37 -14.95
CA GLY A 35 -2.47 12.56 -14.51
C GLY A 35 -2.53 12.71 -12.98
N SER A 36 -3.34 13.66 -12.51
CA SER A 36 -3.48 14.01 -11.09
C SER A 36 -4.96 14.16 -10.73
N GLY A 37 -5.31 13.77 -9.51
CA GLY A 37 -6.69 13.83 -9.01
C GLY A 37 -7.63 12.86 -9.74
N ASP A 38 -8.91 13.18 -9.72
CA ASP A 38 -9.96 12.47 -10.45
C ASP A 38 -10.82 13.48 -11.25
N PRO A 39 -11.44 13.07 -12.37
CA PRO A 39 -12.32 13.93 -13.17
C PRO A 39 -13.46 14.57 -12.35
N ALA A 40 -13.99 15.71 -12.81
CA ALA A 40 -15.07 16.41 -12.11
C ALA A 40 -16.36 15.58 -12.00
N ASN A 41 -16.60 14.69 -12.97
CA ASN A 41 -17.75 13.78 -13.01
C ASN A 41 -17.48 12.43 -12.31
N PHE A 42 -16.47 12.36 -11.46
CA PHE A 42 -16.10 11.14 -10.73
C PHE A 42 -17.29 10.48 -10.04
N ARG A 43 -17.44 9.18 -10.26
CA ARG A 43 -18.33 8.28 -9.52
C ARG A 43 -17.58 7.03 -9.08
N LEU A 44 -17.77 6.64 -7.82
CA LEU A 44 -17.04 5.52 -7.23
C LEU A 44 -17.39 4.17 -7.86
N ASP A 45 -18.61 4.01 -8.29
CA ASP A 45 -19.18 2.78 -8.88
C ASP A 45 -18.98 2.67 -10.39
N ASP A 46 -18.39 3.70 -11.03
CA ASP A 46 -18.20 3.77 -12.48
C ASP A 46 -16.74 4.10 -12.83
N CYS A 47 -15.98 3.07 -13.19
CA CYS A 47 -14.57 3.22 -13.54
C CYS A 47 -14.33 4.10 -14.78
N SER A 48 -15.32 4.25 -15.68
CA SER A 48 -15.20 5.12 -16.87
C SER A 48 -15.11 6.59 -16.49
N THR A 49 -15.55 6.96 -15.29
CA THR A 49 -15.47 8.32 -14.73
C THR A 49 -14.23 8.56 -13.89
N GLN A 50 -13.34 7.59 -13.79
CA GLN A 50 -12.17 7.64 -12.93
C GLN A 50 -10.86 7.73 -13.72
N ARG A 51 -9.81 8.18 -13.06
CA ARG A 51 -8.45 8.07 -13.55
C ARG A 51 -7.96 6.64 -13.29
N ASN A 52 -7.74 5.87 -14.36
CA ASN A 52 -7.43 4.45 -14.32
C ASN A 52 -5.96 4.17 -14.60
N LEU A 53 -5.51 2.94 -14.37
CA LEU A 53 -4.15 2.50 -14.69
C LEU A 53 -3.87 2.63 -16.20
N SER A 54 -2.63 2.97 -16.54
CA SER A 54 -2.09 2.76 -17.88
C SER A 54 -1.75 1.28 -18.10
N ASP A 55 -1.44 0.91 -19.34
CA ASP A 55 -0.97 -0.46 -19.63
C ASP A 55 0.35 -0.73 -18.91
N GLU A 56 1.27 0.25 -18.87
CA GLU A 56 2.49 0.20 -18.07
C GLU A 56 2.17 -0.03 -16.58
N GLY A 57 1.24 0.73 -16.01
CA GLY A 57 0.85 0.54 -14.61
C GLY A 57 0.22 -0.84 -14.32
N ARG A 58 -0.41 -1.46 -15.32
CA ARG A 58 -0.91 -2.86 -15.18
C ARG A 58 0.23 -3.86 -15.16
N GLU A 59 1.24 -3.68 -16.02
CA GLU A 59 2.43 -4.52 -16.00
C GLU A 59 3.22 -4.34 -14.70
N ASP A 60 3.45 -3.10 -14.25
CA ASP A 60 4.07 -2.81 -12.95
C ASP A 60 3.38 -3.56 -11.80
N ALA A 61 2.03 -3.54 -11.76
CA ALA A 61 1.29 -4.23 -10.72
C ALA A 61 1.54 -5.74 -10.73
N LYS A 62 1.61 -6.36 -11.91
CA LYS A 62 1.94 -7.79 -12.06
C LYS A 62 3.37 -8.06 -11.58
N GLU A 63 4.33 -7.23 -11.98
CA GLU A 63 5.74 -7.37 -11.58
C GLU A 63 5.93 -7.26 -10.07
N ILE A 64 5.22 -6.33 -9.41
CA ILE A 64 5.21 -6.22 -7.95
C ILE A 64 4.68 -7.52 -7.32
N GLY A 65 3.60 -8.06 -7.85
CA GLY A 65 3.04 -9.32 -7.38
C GLY A 65 4.02 -10.50 -7.52
N GLU A 66 4.66 -10.61 -8.68
CA GLU A 66 5.69 -11.62 -8.94
C GLU A 66 6.92 -11.44 -8.04
N TRP A 67 7.32 -10.21 -7.78
CA TRP A 67 8.41 -9.89 -6.85
C TRP A 67 8.09 -10.36 -5.42
N LEU A 68 6.86 -10.17 -4.95
CA LEU A 68 6.41 -10.67 -3.64
C LEU A 68 6.33 -12.20 -3.61
N LYS A 69 5.80 -12.84 -4.67
CA LYS A 69 5.69 -14.30 -4.79
C LYS A 69 7.06 -14.98 -4.75
N ARG A 70 8.05 -14.46 -5.52
CA ARG A 70 9.42 -15.02 -5.54
C ARG A 70 10.11 -14.98 -4.17
N ARG A 71 9.67 -14.11 -3.26
CA ARG A 71 10.17 -14.07 -1.88
C ARG A 71 9.47 -15.03 -0.94
N GLU A 72 8.46 -15.75 -1.40
CA GLU A 72 7.75 -16.76 -0.61
C GLU A 72 7.28 -16.24 0.77
N ILE A 73 6.96 -14.94 0.84
CA ILE A 73 6.43 -14.32 2.05
C ILE A 73 4.98 -14.72 2.21
N THR A 74 4.60 -15.25 3.38
CA THR A 74 3.19 -15.56 3.67
C THR A 74 2.35 -14.29 3.66
N ILE A 75 1.41 -14.20 2.73
CA ILE A 75 0.43 -13.10 2.66
C ILE A 75 -0.82 -13.48 3.45
N ALA A 76 -1.13 -12.70 4.47
CA ALA A 76 -2.31 -12.96 5.31
C ALA A 76 -3.58 -12.41 4.68
N ARG A 77 -3.52 -11.22 4.10
CA ARG A 77 -4.67 -10.52 3.54
C ARG A 77 -4.27 -9.40 2.62
N VAL A 78 -5.08 -9.18 1.57
CA VAL A 78 -4.98 -8.04 0.67
C VAL A 78 -6.23 -7.20 0.80
N GLU A 79 -6.08 -5.93 1.12
CA GLU A 79 -7.17 -4.96 1.15
C GLU A 79 -6.88 -3.81 0.20
N SER A 80 -7.91 -3.23 -0.40
CA SER A 80 -7.78 -2.14 -1.35
C SER A 80 -8.79 -1.05 -1.10
N SER A 81 -8.40 0.19 -1.40
CA SER A 81 -9.32 1.27 -1.68
C SER A 81 -10.36 0.86 -2.73
N ARG A 82 -11.53 1.48 -2.68
CA ARG A 82 -12.61 1.25 -3.65
C ARG A 82 -12.37 1.93 -5.00
N TRP A 83 -11.39 2.85 -5.11
CA TRP A 83 -10.99 3.46 -6.39
C TRP A 83 -10.52 2.42 -7.38
N CYS A 84 -10.96 2.52 -8.64
CA CYS A 84 -10.70 1.49 -9.65
C CYS A 84 -9.21 1.23 -9.85
N ARG A 85 -8.36 2.26 -9.91
CA ARG A 85 -6.90 2.11 -10.03
C ARG A 85 -6.27 1.32 -8.88
N ALA A 86 -6.74 1.53 -7.64
CA ALA A 86 -6.21 0.81 -6.48
C ALA A 86 -6.73 -0.64 -6.44
N LYS A 87 -8.02 -0.83 -6.72
CA LYS A 87 -8.63 -2.16 -6.81
C LYS A 87 -7.99 -2.99 -7.91
N GLU A 88 -7.79 -2.43 -9.10
CA GLU A 88 -7.14 -3.11 -10.22
C GLU A 88 -5.67 -3.45 -9.90
N THR A 89 -4.91 -2.51 -9.29
CA THR A 89 -3.56 -2.81 -8.79
C THR A 89 -3.59 -4.03 -7.87
N ALA A 90 -4.43 -4.02 -6.83
CA ALA A 90 -4.51 -5.10 -5.86
C ALA A 90 -4.89 -6.45 -6.50
N GLN A 91 -5.75 -6.45 -7.52
CA GLN A 91 -6.13 -7.65 -8.26
C GLN A 91 -4.97 -8.19 -9.11
N LEU A 92 -4.23 -7.29 -9.79
CA LEU A 92 -3.11 -7.66 -10.65
C LEU A 92 -1.87 -8.15 -9.88
N LEU A 93 -1.72 -7.79 -8.59
CA LEU A 93 -0.70 -8.41 -7.74
C LEU A 93 -0.85 -9.94 -7.68
N ASP A 94 -2.06 -10.45 -7.79
CA ASP A 94 -2.38 -11.89 -7.77
C ASP A 94 -1.72 -12.65 -6.58
N ILE A 95 -1.75 -12.04 -5.39
CA ILE A 95 -1.16 -12.57 -4.15
C ILE A 95 -2.21 -12.95 -3.11
N GLY A 96 -3.48 -12.97 -3.47
CA GLY A 96 -4.59 -13.37 -2.62
C GLY A 96 -5.89 -12.65 -2.94
N LYS A 97 -6.98 -13.08 -2.28
CA LYS A 97 -8.31 -12.48 -2.48
C LYS A 97 -8.34 -11.02 -1.99
N VAL A 98 -8.69 -10.09 -2.87
CA VAL A 98 -8.82 -8.67 -2.56
C VAL A 98 -10.12 -8.38 -1.81
N ARG A 99 -10.03 -7.64 -0.71
CA ARG A 99 -11.16 -7.11 0.06
C ARG A 99 -11.18 -5.59 -0.06
N LEU A 100 -12.35 -5.03 -0.34
CA LEU A 100 -12.49 -3.57 -0.38
C LEU A 100 -12.56 -2.99 1.03
N ASN A 101 -11.82 -1.92 1.27
CA ASN A 101 -11.77 -1.19 2.54
C ASN A 101 -11.92 0.31 2.28
N LYS A 102 -13.10 0.85 2.63
CA LYS A 102 -13.40 2.28 2.44
C LYS A 102 -12.46 3.24 3.17
N ASN A 103 -11.77 2.77 4.21
CA ASN A 103 -10.83 3.61 4.95
C ASN A 103 -9.50 3.82 4.19
N LEU A 104 -9.29 3.08 3.09
CA LEU A 104 -8.17 3.26 2.15
C LEU A 104 -8.51 4.18 0.98
N ASP A 105 -9.75 4.67 0.88
CA ASP A 105 -10.21 5.56 -0.20
C ASP A 105 -9.38 6.84 -0.24
N SER A 106 -9.24 7.43 -1.43
CA SER A 106 -8.37 8.59 -1.65
C SER A 106 -8.83 9.81 -0.83
N LEU A 107 -7.92 10.34 -0.06
CA LEU A 107 -8.10 11.58 0.70
C LEU A 107 -7.49 12.81 -0.02
N PHE A 108 -7.23 12.72 -1.33
CA PHE A 108 -6.57 13.76 -2.09
C PHE A 108 -7.28 15.12 -2.05
N ARG A 109 -8.61 15.12 -1.90
CA ARG A 109 -9.43 16.35 -1.81
C ARG A 109 -9.75 16.77 -0.37
N GLU A 110 -9.29 16.00 0.61
CA GLU A 110 -9.56 16.25 2.02
C GLU A 110 -8.50 17.15 2.64
N THR A 111 -8.91 17.86 3.69
CA THR A 111 -8.03 18.62 4.57
C THR A 111 -7.76 17.83 5.85
N ASN A 112 -6.70 18.18 6.57
CA ASN A 112 -6.34 17.53 7.86
C ASN A 112 -6.26 15.99 7.74
N ILE A 113 -5.61 15.50 6.70
CA ILE A 113 -5.56 14.08 6.33
C ILE A 113 -5.05 13.20 7.48
N GLU A 114 -4.08 13.67 8.26
CA GLU A 114 -3.51 12.94 9.41
C GLU A 114 -4.54 12.65 10.50
N SER A 115 -5.46 13.57 10.76
CA SER A 115 -6.55 13.43 11.73
C SER A 115 -7.87 12.96 11.13
N HIS A 116 -7.90 12.72 9.82
CA HIS A 116 -9.11 12.24 9.14
C HIS A 116 -9.57 10.90 9.71
N PRO A 117 -10.89 10.68 9.93
CA PRO A 117 -11.40 9.43 10.52
C PRO A 117 -10.95 8.16 9.82
N ALA A 118 -10.80 8.17 8.49
CA ALA A 118 -10.29 7.04 7.73
C ALA A 118 -8.82 6.75 8.08
N THR A 119 -7.97 7.78 8.13
CA THR A 119 -6.55 7.66 8.53
C THR A 119 -6.42 7.07 9.94
N LEU A 120 -7.21 7.58 10.89
CA LEU A 120 -7.22 7.07 12.27
C LEU A 120 -7.66 5.60 12.35
N LYS A 121 -8.63 5.18 11.52
CA LYS A 121 -9.06 3.77 11.44
C LYS A 121 -7.98 2.87 10.87
N VAL A 122 -7.28 3.29 9.80
CA VAL A 122 -6.16 2.53 9.23
C VAL A 122 -5.00 2.47 10.24
N ARG A 123 -4.69 3.57 10.93
CA ARG A 123 -3.70 3.60 12.02
C ARG A 123 -4.04 2.57 13.10
N LYS A 124 -5.29 2.55 13.57
CA LYS A 124 -5.77 1.56 14.54
C LYS A 124 -5.66 0.13 14.01
N GLN A 125 -5.97 -0.10 12.72
CA GLN A 125 -5.83 -1.40 12.07
C GLN A 125 -4.37 -1.88 12.11
N ILE A 126 -3.41 -1.02 11.78
CA ILE A 126 -1.97 -1.33 11.83
C ILE A 126 -1.53 -1.67 13.26
N LEU A 127 -1.92 -0.86 14.24
CA LEU A 127 -1.61 -1.10 15.66
C LEU A 127 -2.15 -2.45 16.14
N ASN A 128 -3.38 -2.79 15.76
CA ASN A 128 -4.03 -4.06 16.11
C ASN A 128 -3.46 -5.27 15.35
N TYR A 129 -2.66 -5.03 14.30
CA TYR A 129 -2.02 -6.09 13.52
C TYR A 129 -0.72 -6.61 14.14
N ARG A 130 -0.19 -5.96 15.17
CA ARG A 130 1.13 -6.16 15.80
C ARG A 130 1.54 -7.62 16.00
N ASN A 131 0.62 -8.50 16.43
CA ASN A 131 0.94 -9.89 16.76
C ASN A 131 0.34 -10.90 15.76
N LYS A 132 -0.24 -10.42 14.67
CA LYS A 132 -0.86 -11.27 13.64
C LYS A 132 0.20 -11.77 12.66
N SER A 133 0.07 -13.03 12.26
CA SER A 133 0.97 -13.69 11.32
C SER A 133 0.62 -13.36 9.87
N GLY A 134 1.63 -13.38 9.01
CA GLY A 134 1.56 -13.05 7.60
C GLY A 134 1.61 -11.55 7.32
N LEU A 135 1.97 -11.19 6.11
CA LEU A 135 2.00 -9.81 5.64
C LEU A 135 0.56 -9.33 5.33
N LEU A 136 0.14 -8.22 5.93
CA LEU A 136 -1.06 -7.49 5.54
C LEU A 136 -0.68 -6.49 4.44
N VAL A 137 -1.33 -6.58 3.27
CA VAL A 137 -1.11 -5.65 2.15
C VAL A 137 -2.31 -4.73 2.03
N LEU A 138 -2.08 -3.41 2.11
CA LEU A 138 -3.08 -2.36 2.01
C LEU A 138 -2.77 -1.49 0.79
N VAL A 139 -3.58 -1.62 -0.27
CA VAL A 139 -3.39 -0.87 -1.52
C VAL A 139 -4.24 0.39 -1.50
N GLY A 140 -3.59 1.54 -1.60
CA GLY A 140 -4.24 2.84 -1.49
C GLY A 140 -3.55 3.95 -2.29
N HIS A 141 -3.42 5.12 -1.68
CA HIS A 141 -3.06 6.35 -2.35
C HIS A 141 -1.90 7.06 -1.65
N TYR A 142 -1.16 7.89 -2.40
CA TYR A 142 0.00 8.66 -1.92
C TYR A 142 -0.30 9.43 -0.62
N VAL A 143 -1.36 10.25 -0.63
CA VAL A 143 -1.67 11.13 0.51
C VAL A 143 -2.01 10.36 1.77
N ASN A 144 -2.68 9.20 1.63
CA ASN A 144 -3.03 8.33 2.74
C ASN A 144 -1.77 7.69 3.36
N ILE A 145 -0.83 7.24 2.53
CA ILE A 145 0.43 6.63 2.97
C ILE A 145 1.30 7.67 3.66
N ALA A 146 1.47 8.86 3.05
CA ALA A 146 2.24 9.94 3.64
C ALA A 146 1.70 10.36 5.01
N ALA A 147 0.38 10.46 5.18
CA ALA A 147 -0.25 10.80 6.46
C ALA A 147 -0.05 9.75 7.57
N LEU A 148 0.23 8.50 7.20
CA LEU A 148 0.47 7.40 8.15
C LEU A 148 1.95 7.24 8.50
N THR A 149 2.87 7.60 7.58
CA THR A 149 4.27 7.20 7.63
C THR A 149 5.28 8.35 7.52
N ASP A 150 4.82 9.52 7.10
CA ASP A 150 5.66 10.68 6.72
C ASP A 150 6.64 10.35 5.57
N VAL A 151 6.30 9.34 4.75
CA VAL A 151 7.10 8.89 3.60
C VAL A 151 6.32 9.07 2.30
N GLY A 152 6.93 9.74 1.33
CA GLY A 152 6.43 9.83 -0.04
C GLY A 152 6.85 8.61 -0.86
N VAL A 153 5.95 8.10 -1.68
CA VAL A 153 6.21 6.93 -2.56
C VAL A 153 5.74 7.21 -3.99
N ASN A 154 6.45 6.68 -4.96
CA ASN A 154 6.04 6.71 -6.36
C ASN A 154 4.88 5.72 -6.62
N SER A 155 4.29 5.76 -7.82
CA SER A 155 3.30 4.77 -8.24
C SER A 155 3.90 3.36 -8.20
N GLY A 156 3.19 2.39 -7.63
CA GLY A 156 3.68 1.03 -7.47
C GLY A 156 4.68 0.83 -6.33
N GLU A 157 5.12 1.89 -5.66
CA GLU A 157 5.97 1.77 -4.46
C GLU A 157 5.13 1.70 -3.18
N GLY A 158 5.72 1.15 -2.14
CA GLY A 158 5.06 1.00 -0.85
C GLY A 158 6.00 1.13 0.34
N VAL A 159 5.40 1.36 1.49
CA VAL A 159 6.09 1.48 2.78
C VAL A 159 5.76 0.26 3.63
N LEU A 160 6.80 -0.47 4.04
CA LEU A 160 6.68 -1.55 4.99
C LEU A 160 6.73 -0.98 6.41
N VAL A 161 5.70 -1.23 7.18
CA VAL A 161 5.60 -0.75 8.55
C VAL A 161 5.42 -1.90 9.54
N ARG A 162 5.79 -1.65 10.79
CA ARG A 162 5.57 -2.55 11.91
C ARG A 162 5.29 -1.74 13.17
N THR A 163 4.42 -2.24 14.03
CA THR A 163 4.19 -1.64 15.35
C THR A 163 5.24 -2.15 16.34
N ASP A 164 5.97 -1.23 17.01
CA ASP A 164 6.98 -1.56 18.01
C ASP A 164 6.37 -1.98 19.37
N SER A 165 7.24 -2.30 20.33
CA SER A 165 6.81 -2.71 21.69
C SER A 165 6.07 -1.62 22.46
N LYS A 166 6.27 -0.37 22.10
CA LYS A 166 5.61 0.80 22.72
C LYS A 166 4.29 1.19 22.03
N GLY A 167 3.85 0.43 21.00
CA GLY A 167 2.64 0.73 20.25
C GLY A 167 2.82 1.88 19.25
N VAL A 168 4.03 2.11 18.76
CA VAL A 168 4.34 3.11 17.75
C VAL A 168 4.54 2.43 16.39
N ILE A 169 3.90 2.98 15.35
CA ILE A 169 4.12 2.52 13.97
C ILE A 169 5.50 3.00 13.52
N ARG A 170 6.34 2.06 13.09
CA ARG A 170 7.69 2.30 12.57
C ARG A 170 7.76 1.94 11.11
N VAL A 171 8.33 2.80 10.31
CA VAL A 171 8.76 2.47 8.95
C VAL A 171 10.00 1.58 9.07
N VAL A 172 9.95 0.41 8.47
CA VAL A 172 11.05 -0.58 8.51
C VAL A 172 11.67 -0.82 7.14
N GLY A 173 11.01 -0.38 6.06
CA GLY A 173 11.55 -0.43 4.72
C GLY A 173 10.59 0.16 3.69
N VAL A 174 11.08 0.34 2.48
CA VAL A 174 10.30 0.73 1.30
C VAL A 174 10.47 -0.37 0.25
N THR A 175 9.47 -0.60 -0.59
CA THR A 175 9.66 -1.52 -1.73
C THR A 175 10.69 -0.92 -2.69
N PRO A 176 11.58 -1.74 -3.29
CA PRO A 176 12.46 -1.23 -4.32
C PRO A 176 11.64 -0.71 -5.51
N SER A 177 12.17 0.27 -6.23
CA SER A 177 11.68 0.57 -7.57
C SER A 177 11.99 -0.64 -8.46
N LEU A 178 10.98 -1.14 -9.17
CA LEU A 178 11.13 -2.26 -10.10
C LEU A 178 11.34 -1.77 -11.54
N ASN A 179 11.34 -0.43 -11.75
CA ASN A 179 11.56 0.27 -13.02
C ASN A 179 12.98 0.82 -13.11
#